data_829f1194a689b5db4c4b064c8038fdbe
#
_entry.id   829f1194a689b5db4c4b064c8038fdbe
#
_cell.length_a   1.000
_cell.length_b   1.000
_cell.length_c   1.000
_cell.angle_alpha   90.00
_cell.angle_beta   90.00
_cell.angle_gamma   90.00
#
_symmetry.space_group_name_H-M   'P 1'
#
loop_
_entity.id
_entity.type
_entity.pdbx_description
1 polymer ?
#
loop_
_entity_poly.entity_id
_entity_poly.type
_entity_poly.pdbx_seq_one_letter_code
_entity_poly.pdbx_strand_id
1 'polypeptide(L)'
;YADEVHRCYDVLLGWLHEWMPDAADIAITAVSSPKEGASSETWMIDLAIAEKGRRRDARWVVRIQATGYQVYRDPAVETQFRVLEVLSTRSDVPVPGVLWYEGDPAVLGSPFFVMERVEGEVPAEGHHSAGVLADAGPGDREAMWLSAIEAMTRIHRVDPAMLPFLARPDLGATGVEQELAAWDEYRRWAAVPPHPTIERARLWLADHMPAMRATALAWGDARPGNIVFRDNRCAALLDWETVSLGGAESDLGWWLFYERLVTDIAGVSRLDGIGDHDATITAWENFMGRKADS
;
A
#
# COMPACT_ATOMS: atom_id res chain seq x y z
N TYR A 1 14.48 -15.37 22.43
CA TYR A 1 13.68 -14.33 21.74
C TYR A 1 14.27 -12.93 21.95
N ALA A 2 14.48 -12.46 23.21
CA ALA A 2 15.07 -11.14 23.48
C ALA A 2 16.50 -11.01 22.92
N ASP A 3 17.34 -12.02 23.07
CA ASP A 3 18.72 -12.04 22.55
C ASP A 3 18.77 -12.07 21.00
N GLU A 4 17.78 -12.66 20.37
CA GLU A 4 17.66 -12.74 18.91
C GLU A 4 17.24 -11.39 18.32
N VAL A 5 16.30 -10.72 18.95
CA VAL A 5 15.85 -9.37 18.59
C VAL A 5 16.98 -8.35 18.75
N HIS A 6 17.75 -8.41 19.84
CA HIS A 6 18.94 -7.53 20.03
C HIS A 6 19.99 -7.76 18.94
N ARG A 7 20.24 -9.03 18.56
CA ARG A 7 21.19 -9.35 17.50
C ARG A 7 20.79 -8.78 16.15
N CYS A 8 19.49 -8.81 15.82
CA CYS A 8 18.98 -8.17 14.60
C CYS A 8 19.18 -6.65 14.57
N TYR A 9 19.07 -5.99 15.73
CA TYR A 9 19.32 -4.55 15.84
C TYR A 9 20.80 -4.20 15.65
N ASP A 10 21.71 -4.98 16.22
CA ASP A 10 23.15 -4.79 16.03
C ASP A 10 23.56 -4.98 14.56
N VAL A 11 22.97 -5.97 13.88
CA VAL A 11 23.19 -6.20 12.46
C VAL A 11 22.65 -5.04 11.62
N LEU A 12 21.41 -4.60 11.89
CA LEU A 12 20.81 -3.46 11.20
C LEU A 12 21.65 -2.19 11.41
N LEU A 13 22.14 -1.97 12.61
CA LEU A 13 22.99 -0.82 12.93
C LEU A 13 24.32 -0.86 12.16
N GLY A 14 24.96 -2.02 12.08
CA GLY A 14 26.16 -2.22 11.26
C GLY A 14 25.91 -1.94 9.79
N TRP A 15 24.79 -2.45 9.23
CA TRP A 15 24.37 -2.20 7.88
C TRP A 15 24.07 -0.70 7.62
N LEU A 16 23.42 0.00 8.55
CA LEU A 16 23.19 1.43 8.44
C LEU A 16 24.50 2.24 8.38
N HIS A 17 25.52 1.84 9.15
CA HIS A 17 26.84 2.49 9.07
C HIS A 17 27.51 2.31 7.71
N GLU A 18 27.31 1.18 7.02
CA GLU A 18 27.83 0.97 5.67
C GLU A 18 27.16 1.92 4.66
N TRP A 19 25.85 2.13 4.77
CA TRP A 19 25.08 3.00 3.90
C TRP A 19 25.19 4.49 4.26
N MET A 20 25.67 4.81 5.45
CA MET A 20 25.84 6.19 5.95
C MET A 20 27.29 6.41 6.42
N PRO A 21 28.28 6.34 5.51
CA PRO A 21 29.70 6.44 5.90
C PRO A 21 30.08 7.80 6.46
N ASP A 22 29.31 8.85 6.20
CA ASP A 22 29.52 10.19 6.76
C ASP A 22 28.97 10.35 8.20
N ALA A 23 28.18 9.40 8.68
CA ALA A 23 27.68 9.41 10.05
C ALA A 23 28.79 8.99 11.02
N ALA A 24 29.12 9.87 11.95
CA ALA A 24 30.09 9.59 12.99
C ALA A 24 29.54 8.66 14.07
N ASP A 25 28.21 8.67 14.26
CA ASP A 25 27.50 7.81 15.20
C ASP A 25 26.04 7.65 14.77
N ILE A 26 25.50 6.43 14.90
CA ILE A 26 24.09 6.10 14.67
C ILE A 26 23.61 5.29 15.86
N ALA A 27 22.55 5.72 16.51
CA ALA A 27 21.95 4.99 17.61
C ALA A 27 20.46 4.75 17.33
N ILE A 28 20.02 3.50 17.44
CA ILE A 28 18.60 3.15 17.46
C ILE A 28 18.08 3.48 18.86
N THR A 29 17.18 4.44 18.96
CA THR A 29 16.64 4.93 20.25
C THR A 29 15.33 4.26 20.63
N ALA A 30 14.56 3.80 19.65
CA ALA A 30 13.35 3.01 19.87
C ALA A 30 13.08 2.11 18.66
N VAL A 31 12.45 0.97 18.92
CA VAL A 31 11.90 0.06 17.91
C VAL A 31 10.52 -0.37 18.34
N SER A 32 9.59 -0.37 17.42
CA SER A 32 8.25 -0.90 17.61
C SER A 32 7.76 -1.58 16.33
N SER A 33 6.85 -2.52 16.47
CA SER A 33 6.18 -3.16 15.35
C SER A 33 4.69 -2.91 15.45
N PRO A 34 3.98 -2.65 14.34
CA PRO A 34 2.52 -2.62 14.35
C PRO A 34 1.99 -3.96 14.87
N LYS A 35 0.86 -3.91 15.58
CA LYS A 35 0.20 -5.13 16.08
C LYS A 35 -0.53 -5.90 14.97
N GLU A 36 -0.75 -5.25 13.84
CA GLU A 36 -1.52 -5.74 12.70
C GLU A 36 -0.63 -5.69 11.45
N GLY A 37 -0.68 -6.74 10.63
CA GLY A 37 0.09 -6.91 9.39
C GLY A 37 0.48 -8.38 9.21
N ALA A 38 -0.05 -9.04 8.16
CA ALA A 38 0.11 -10.48 7.96
C ALA A 38 1.12 -10.85 6.85
N SER A 39 1.44 -9.93 5.94
CA SER A 39 2.18 -10.23 4.70
C SER A 39 3.67 -9.93 4.78
N SER A 40 4.09 -9.03 5.65
CA SER A 40 5.49 -8.66 5.85
C SER A 40 5.75 -8.24 7.30
N GLU A 41 6.98 -8.42 7.77
CA GLU A 41 7.39 -7.92 9.06
C GLU A 41 7.75 -6.43 8.92
N THR A 42 7.23 -5.60 9.82
CA THR A 42 7.43 -4.15 9.79
C THR A 42 8.02 -3.67 11.09
N TRP A 43 9.17 -3.02 11.04
CA TRP A 43 9.76 -2.34 12.19
C TRP A 43 9.70 -0.83 11.99
N MET A 44 9.17 -0.13 12.97
CA MET A 44 9.27 1.32 13.08
C MET A 44 10.46 1.63 13.98
N ILE A 45 11.46 2.33 13.45
CA ILE A 45 12.70 2.65 14.17
C ILE A 45 12.85 4.15 14.34
N ASP A 46 13.23 4.56 15.54
CA ASP A 46 13.64 5.92 15.85
C ASP A 46 15.16 5.94 16.01
N LEU A 47 15.83 6.90 15.39
CA LEU A 47 17.27 6.98 15.29
C LEU A 47 17.77 8.36 15.74
N ALA A 48 18.90 8.36 16.42
CA ALA A 48 19.72 9.55 16.63
C ALA A 48 20.98 9.43 15.78
N ILE A 49 21.21 10.35 14.87
CA ILE A 49 22.30 10.30 13.89
C ILE A 49 23.19 11.52 14.11
N ALA A 50 24.50 11.28 14.32
CA ALA A 50 25.50 12.33 14.38
C ALA A 50 26.26 12.36 13.05
N GLU A 51 26.10 13.46 12.29
CA GLU A 51 26.72 13.65 10.98
C GLU A 51 27.27 15.06 10.85
N LYS A 52 28.52 15.19 10.40
CA LYS A 52 29.19 16.49 10.16
C LYS A 52 29.10 17.44 11.35
N GLY A 53 29.23 16.89 12.58
CA GLY A 53 29.18 17.66 13.82
C GLY A 53 27.79 18.12 14.25
N ARG A 54 26.74 17.65 13.61
CA ARG A 54 25.34 17.91 13.96
C ARG A 54 24.64 16.62 14.34
N ARG A 55 23.71 16.71 15.29
CA ARG A 55 22.82 15.60 15.65
C ARG A 55 21.44 15.86 15.05
N ARG A 56 20.86 14.83 14.44
CA ARG A 56 19.48 14.83 13.96
C ARG A 56 18.78 13.57 14.38
N ASP A 57 17.50 13.66 14.62
CA ASP A 57 16.63 12.50 14.80
C ASP A 57 16.07 12.10 13.44
N ALA A 58 15.88 10.80 13.23
CA ALA A 58 15.24 10.23 12.06
C ALA A 58 14.25 9.16 12.49
N ARG A 59 13.18 9.03 11.74
CA ARG A 59 12.12 8.03 11.95
C ARG A 59 11.90 7.26 10.67
N TRP A 60 12.20 5.99 10.71
CA TRP A 60 12.15 5.13 9.53
C TRP A 60 11.29 3.91 9.77
N VAL A 61 10.90 3.28 8.68
CA VAL A 61 10.21 1.99 8.65
C VAL A 61 11.08 1.02 7.87
N VAL A 62 11.33 -0.15 8.45
CA VAL A 62 11.99 -1.28 7.80
C VAL A 62 10.90 -2.30 7.45
N ARG A 63 10.71 -2.55 6.16
CA ARG A 63 9.79 -3.59 5.65
C ARG A 63 10.60 -4.81 5.27
N ILE A 64 10.40 -5.91 5.97
CA ILE A 64 11.16 -7.16 5.83
C ILE A 64 10.24 -8.21 5.21
N GLN A 65 10.73 -8.91 4.22
CA GLN A 65 10.02 -10.02 3.60
C GLN A 65 9.73 -11.12 4.63
N ALA A 66 8.46 -11.52 4.75
CA ALA A 66 8.08 -12.60 5.66
C ALA A 66 8.74 -13.92 5.28
N THR A 67 9.28 -14.63 6.27
CA THR A 67 9.91 -15.96 6.10
C THR A 67 8.97 -17.11 6.44
N GLY A 68 7.87 -16.83 7.12
CA GLY A 68 6.91 -17.82 7.62
C GLY A 68 5.72 -18.03 6.68
N TYR A 69 4.51 -17.87 7.22
CA TYR A 69 3.28 -17.92 6.44
C TYR A 69 3.26 -16.78 5.43
N GLN A 70 3.13 -17.11 4.16
CA GLN A 70 3.05 -16.14 3.07
C GLN A 70 1.59 -15.96 2.64
N VAL A 71 1.10 -14.72 2.68
CA VAL A 71 -0.21 -14.36 2.14
C VAL A 71 -0.16 -14.36 0.62
N TYR A 72 0.96 -13.93 0.03
CA TYR A 72 1.18 -13.90 -1.42
C TYR A 72 2.33 -14.80 -1.82
N ARG A 73 2.26 -15.36 -3.04
CA ARG A 73 3.29 -16.21 -3.63
C ARG A 73 4.66 -15.50 -3.71
N ASP A 74 4.62 -14.25 -4.09
CA ASP A 74 5.77 -13.36 -4.10
C ASP A 74 5.47 -12.20 -3.16
N PRO A 75 6.22 -12.05 -2.03
CA PRO A 75 6.03 -10.95 -1.10
C PRO A 75 6.36 -9.58 -1.68
N ALA A 76 6.91 -9.55 -2.90
CA ALA A 76 7.09 -8.36 -3.74
C ALA A 76 7.83 -7.20 -3.05
N VAL A 77 8.69 -7.45 -2.04
CA VAL A 77 9.39 -6.41 -1.28
C VAL A 77 10.27 -5.53 -2.19
N GLU A 78 10.98 -6.15 -3.14
CA GLU A 78 11.73 -5.40 -4.17
C GLU A 78 10.80 -4.59 -5.07
N THR A 79 9.69 -5.17 -5.51
CA THR A 79 8.70 -4.48 -6.33
C THR A 79 8.09 -3.30 -5.60
N GLN A 80 7.73 -3.45 -4.32
CA GLN A 80 7.24 -2.35 -3.48
C GLN A 80 8.26 -1.21 -3.39
N PHE A 81 9.54 -1.53 -3.12
CA PHE A 81 10.61 -0.54 -3.10
C PHE A 81 10.70 0.23 -4.41
N ARG A 82 10.77 -0.46 -5.55
CA ARG A 82 10.90 0.15 -6.88
C ARG A 82 9.69 1.01 -7.25
N VAL A 83 8.48 0.59 -6.87
CA VAL A 83 7.26 1.39 -7.08
C VAL A 83 7.33 2.67 -6.25
N LEU A 84 7.62 2.56 -4.96
CA LEU A 84 7.74 3.71 -4.07
C LEU A 84 8.86 4.67 -4.51
N GLU A 85 10.00 4.15 -4.98
CA GLU A 85 11.09 4.96 -5.53
C GLU A 85 10.64 5.80 -6.74
N VAL A 86 9.94 5.18 -7.68
CA VAL A 86 9.41 5.88 -8.86
C VAL A 86 8.34 6.90 -8.43
N LEU A 87 7.40 6.52 -7.60
CA LEU A 87 6.30 7.40 -7.19
C LEU A 87 6.79 8.59 -6.37
N SER A 88 7.68 8.38 -5.39
CA SER A 88 8.19 9.45 -4.54
C SER A 88 9.11 10.43 -5.26
N THR A 89 9.78 10.01 -6.34
CA THR A 89 10.76 10.85 -7.04
C THR A 89 10.26 11.44 -8.35
N ARG A 90 9.20 10.87 -8.96
CA ARG A 90 8.77 11.21 -10.33
C ARG A 90 7.28 11.49 -10.46
N SER A 91 6.52 11.51 -9.35
CA SER A 91 5.08 11.78 -9.36
C SER A 91 4.66 12.67 -8.19
N ASP A 92 3.40 13.08 -8.18
CA ASP A 92 2.77 13.80 -7.08
C ASP A 92 1.92 12.89 -6.17
N VAL A 93 2.02 11.57 -6.35
CA VAL A 93 1.37 10.58 -5.49
C VAL A 93 1.98 10.67 -4.09
N PRO A 94 1.19 10.88 -3.04
CA PRO A 94 1.72 10.93 -1.68
C PRO A 94 2.08 9.51 -1.23
N VAL A 95 3.38 9.23 -1.18
CA VAL A 95 3.95 7.97 -0.70
C VAL A 95 5.16 8.24 0.20
N PRO A 96 5.54 7.31 1.09
CA PRO A 96 6.79 7.41 1.82
C PRO A 96 7.99 7.50 0.88
N GLY A 97 8.96 8.36 1.18
CA GLY A 97 10.26 8.34 0.53
C GLY A 97 11.01 7.06 0.89
N VAL A 98 11.54 6.34 -0.10
CA VAL A 98 12.39 5.17 0.15
C VAL A 98 13.85 5.58 0.22
N LEU A 99 14.61 4.86 1.06
CA LEU A 99 16.02 5.16 1.33
C LEU A 99 16.93 4.10 0.70
N TRP A 100 16.77 2.85 1.09
CA TRP A 100 17.63 1.75 0.65
C TRP A 100 16.86 0.43 0.53
N TYR A 101 17.31 -0.42 -0.38
CA TYR A 101 16.88 -1.81 -0.53
C TYR A 101 18.06 -2.75 -0.28
N GLU A 102 17.83 -3.82 0.47
CA GLU A 102 18.77 -4.90 0.70
C GLU A 102 18.18 -6.23 0.22
N GLY A 103 18.81 -6.82 -0.78
CA GLY A 103 18.37 -8.09 -1.36
C GLY A 103 19.08 -9.30 -0.76
N ASP A 104 20.18 -9.11 0.00
CA ASP A 104 20.91 -10.21 0.60
C ASP A 104 20.24 -10.66 1.92
N PRO A 105 19.69 -11.89 1.96
CA PRO A 105 19.10 -12.42 3.18
C PRO A 105 20.12 -12.64 4.31
N ALA A 106 21.42 -12.59 4.04
CA ALA A 106 22.44 -12.74 5.07
C ALA A 106 22.41 -11.61 6.11
N VAL A 107 21.84 -10.44 5.78
CA VAL A 107 21.77 -9.29 6.70
C VAL A 107 20.70 -9.51 7.78
N LEU A 108 19.42 -9.59 7.42
CA LEU A 108 18.31 -9.74 8.38
C LEU A 108 17.54 -11.07 8.22
N GLY A 109 18.09 -12.06 7.53
CA GLY A 109 17.42 -13.33 7.27
C GLY A 109 16.48 -13.29 6.06
N SER A 110 16.18 -12.11 5.54
CA SER A 110 15.30 -11.88 4.38
C SER A 110 15.62 -10.54 3.70
N PRO A 111 15.29 -10.38 2.41
CA PRO A 111 15.30 -9.08 1.78
C PRO A 111 14.42 -8.06 2.51
N PHE A 112 14.86 -6.80 2.51
CA PHE A 112 14.12 -5.71 3.15
C PHE A 112 14.38 -4.37 2.46
N PHE A 113 13.56 -3.39 2.76
CA PHE A 113 13.85 -2.00 2.42
C PHE A 113 13.55 -1.06 3.58
N VAL A 114 14.18 0.11 3.53
CA VAL A 114 14.03 1.18 4.50
C VAL A 114 13.35 2.37 3.82
N MET A 115 12.34 2.93 4.48
CA MET A 115 11.62 4.11 4.03
C MET A 115 11.39 5.09 5.18
N GLU A 116 11.08 6.33 4.85
CA GLU A 116 10.69 7.34 5.82
C GLU A 116 9.38 6.95 6.51
N ARG A 117 9.28 7.21 7.82
CA ARG A 117 8.02 7.11 8.55
C ARG A 117 7.23 8.39 8.36
N VAL A 118 6.11 8.31 7.67
CA VAL A 118 5.20 9.44 7.51
C VAL A 118 4.38 9.62 8.79
N GLU A 119 4.40 10.82 9.35
CA GLU A 119 3.64 11.16 10.55
C GLU A 119 2.16 11.32 10.21
N GLY A 120 1.31 10.83 11.11
CA GLY A 120 -0.14 10.89 10.99
C GLY A 120 -0.82 9.67 11.63
N GLU A 121 -2.09 9.52 11.35
CA GLU A 121 -2.91 8.44 11.87
C GLU A 121 -3.46 7.59 10.74
N VAL A 122 -3.48 6.27 10.96
CA VAL A 122 -4.08 5.31 10.03
C VAL A 122 -5.45 4.92 10.56
N PRO A 123 -6.51 4.98 9.74
CA PRO A 123 -7.83 4.51 10.15
C PRO A 123 -7.84 3.03 10.55
N ALA A 124 -8.68 2.70 11.53
CA ALA A 124 -8.93 1.31 11.89
C ALA A 124 -9.59 0.55 10.73
N GLU A 125 -9.45 -0.78 10.70
CA GLU A 125 -10.13 -1.65 9.73
C GLU A 125 -11.65 -1.40 9.69
N GLY A 126 -12.28 -1.28 10.85
CA GLY A 126 -13.67 -0.89 11.00
C GLY A 126 -13.83 0.62 11.18
N HIS A 127 -13.34 1.41 10.26
CA HIS A 127 -13.19 2.87 10.36
C HIS A 127 -14.52 3.66 10.59
N HIS A 128 -15.67 3.05 10.36
CA HIS A 128 -16.96 3.62 10.73
C HIS A 128 -17.30 3.43 12.22
N SER A 129 -16.53 2.63 12.95
CA SER A 129 -16.82 2.31 14.36
C SER A 129 -15.72 2.77 15.31
N ALA A 130 -14.51 2.99 14.83
CA ALA A 130 -13.36 3.33 15.69
C ALA A 130 -12.26 4.07 14.93
N GLY A 131 -11.35 4.71 15.66
CA GLY A 131 -10.15 5.35 15.17
C GLY A 131 -10.41 6.72 14.56
N VAL A 132 -9.40 7.28 13.90
CA VAL A 132 -9.34 8.70 13.49
C VAL A 132 -10.57 9.15 12.69
N LEU A 133 -11.14 8.32 11.83
CA LEU A 133 -12.35 8.66 11.08
C LEU A 133 -13.59 8.66 11.96
N ALA A 134 -13.73 7.72 12.88
CA ALA A 134 -14.87 7.67 13.80
C ALA A 134 -14.83 8.84 14.80
N ASP A 135 -13.66 9.23 15.27
CA ASP A 135 -13.44 10.27 16.27
C ASP A 135 -13.56 11.69 15.69
N ALA A 136 -13.36 11.85 14.37
CA ALA A 136 -13.43 13.15 13.70
C ALA A 136 -14.87 13.68 13.56
N GLY A 137 -15.03 14.98 13.36
CA GLY A 137 -16.31 15.60 12.98
C GLY A 137 -16.67 15.37 11.51
N PRO A 138 -17.94 15.55 11.09
CA PRO A 138 -18.39 15.29 9.71
C PRO A 138 -17.59 16.07 8.66
N GLY A 139 -17.25 17.33 8.90
CA GLY A 139 -16.49 18.15 7.95
C GLY A 139 -15.03 17.68 7.81
N ASP A 140 -14.41 17.24 8.90
CA ASP A 140 -13.05 16.69 8.88
C ASP A 140 -13.02 15.33 8.17
N ARG A 141 -14.03 14.49 8.38
CA ARG A 141 -14.20 13.22 7.64
C ARG A 141 -14.35 13.44 6.15
N GLU A 142 -15.18 14.42 5.75
CA GLU A 142 -15.36 14.78 4.35
C GLU A 142 -14.03 15.22 3.72
N ALA A 143 -13.25 16.03 4.42
CA ALA A 143 -11.94 16.46 3.97
C ALA A 143 -10.96 15.28 3.82
N MET A 144 -10.92 14.36 4.80
CA MET A 144 -10.11 13.15 4.74
C MET A 144 -10.55 12.25 3.59
N TRP A 145 -11.85 11.95 3.46
CA TRP A 145 -12.40 11.12 2.40
C TRP A 145 -12.11 11.70 1.01
N LEU A 146 -12.39 12.98 0.77
CA LEU A 146 -12.12 13.63 -0.52
C LEU A 146 -10.62 13.60 -0.85
N SER A 147 -9.75 13.87 0.14
CA SER A 147 -8.31 13.82 -0.10
C SER A 147 -7.79 12.43 -0.41
N ALA A 148 -8.42 11.38 0.13
CA ALA A 148 -8.11 9.99 -0.19
C ALA A 148 -8.48 9.65 -1.63
N ILE A 149 -9.69 10.03 -2.08
CA ILE A 149 -10.12 9.83 -3.47
C ILE A 149 -9.24 10.63 -4.44
N GLU A 150 -8.88 11.87 -4.10
CA GLU A 150 -7.94 12.67 -4.89
C GLU A 150 -6.57 11.98 -5.00
N ALA A 151 -6.00 11.48 -3.89
CA ALA A 151 -4.73 10.79 -3.89
C ALA A 151 -4.77 9.50 -4.73
N MET A 152 -5.86 8.72 -4.65
CA MET A 152 -6.08 7.56 -5.50
C MET A 152 -6.11 7.95 -6.99
N THR A 153 -6.73 9.06 -7.37
CA THR A 153 -6.72 9.51 -8.78
C THR A 153 -5.36 9.99 -9.26
N ARG A 154 -4.46 10.42 -8.37
CA ARG A 154 -3.06 10.72 -8.74
C ARG A 154 -2.31 9.46 -9.13
N ILE A 155 -2.55 8.32 -8.46
CA ILE A 155 -2.02 7.01 -8.88
C ILE A 155 -2.46 6.70 -10.30
N HIS A 156 -3.75 6.82 -10.59
CA HIS A 156 -4.34 6.46 -11.89
C HIS A 156 -3.88 7.33 -13.06
N ARG A 157 -3.23 8.47 -12.77
CA ARG A 157 -2.64 9.37 -13.79
C ARG A 157 -1.15 9.15 -13.99
N VAL A 158 -0.52 8.29 -13.19
CA VAL A 158 0.89 7.92 -13.40
C VAL A 158 1.02 7.23 -14.76
N ASP A 159 1.98 7.66 -15.56
CA ASP A 159 2.28 7.00 -16.83
C ASP A 159 2.80 5.58 -16.57
N PRO A 160 2.10 4.52 -17.02
CA PRO A 160 2.55 3.14 -16.85
C PRO A 160 3.93 2.86 -17.41
N ALA A 161 4.39 3.64 -18.39
CA ALA A 161 5.73 3.51 -18.95
C ALA A 161 6.85 3.83 -17.93
N MET A 162 6.52 4.48 -16.81
CA MET A 162 7.46 4.70 -15.71
C MET A 162 7.70 3.42 -14.88
N LEU A 163 6.82 2.42 -14.98
CA LEU A 163 6.80 1.21 -14.18
C LEU A 163 6.75 -0.07 -15.06
N PRO A 164 7.65 -0.19 -16.06
CA PRO A 164 7.59 -1.29 -17.05
C PRO A 164 7.78 -2.67 -16.42
N PHE A 165 8.38 -2.73 -15.24
CA PHE A 165 8.60 -3.99 -14.49
C PHE A 165 7.31 -4.58 -13.89
N LEU A 166 6.20 -3.83 -13.86
CA LEU A 166 4.90 -4.34 -13.45
C LEU A 166 4.15 -5.06 -14.59
N ALA A 167 4.57 -4.86 -15.83
CA ALA A 167 3.91 -5.48 -16.97
C ALA A 167 4.15 -7.01 -17.01
N ARG A 168 3.08 -7.77 -17.20
CA ARG A 168 3.07 -9.22 -17.29
C ARG A 168 2.47 -9.65 -18.65
N PRO A 169 3.17 -9.36 -19.77
CA PRO A 169 2.63 -9.66 -21.12
C PRO A 169 2.47 -11.17 -21.36
N ASP A 170 3.09 -12.00 -20.55
CA ASP A 170 2.90 -13.46 -20.49
C ASP A 170 1.50 -13.86 -20.00
N LEU A 171 0.81 -13.00 -19.26
CA LEU A 171 -0.51 -13.24 -18.69
C LEU A 171 -1.67 -12.67 -19.53
N GLY A 172 -1.41 -11.67 -20.38
CA GLY A 172 -2.46 -11.06 -21.19
C GLY A 172 -1.98 -9.83 -21.96
N ALA A 173 -2.76 -9.40 -22.93
CA ALA A 173 -2.45 -8.25 -23.78
C ALA A 173 -2.76 -6.91 -23.09
N THR A 174 -3.72 -6.90 -22.17
CA THR A 174 -4.14 -5.71 -21.43
C THR A 174 -3.88 -5.86 -19.93
N GLY A 175 -3.78 -4.72 -19.21
CA GLY A 175 -3.57 -4.74 -17.76
C GLY A 175 -4.66 -5.52 -17.01
N VAL A 176 -5.91 -5.39 -17.43
CA VAL A 176 -7.04 -6.12 -16.80
C VAL A 176 -6.93 -7.63 -17.04
N GLU A 177 -6.53 -8.06 -18.24
CA GLU A 177 -6.28 -9.48 -18.51
C GLU A 177 -5.14 -10.02 -17.65
N GLN A 178 -4.06 -9.27 -17.53
CA GLN A 178 -2.91 -9.61 -16.68
C GLN A 178 -3.32 -9.73 -15.21
N GLU A 179 -4.11 -8.80 -14.72
CA GLU A 179 -4.62 -8.80 -13.34
C GLU A 179 -5.49 -10.04 -13.07
N LEU A 180 -6.48 -10.33 -13.92
CA LEU A 180 -7.34 -11.49 -13.75
C LEU A 180 -6.56 -12.82 -13.82
N ALA A 181 -5.59 -12.90 -14.73
CA ALA A 181 -4.73 -14.07 -14.84
C ALA A 181 -3.80 -14.23 -13.62
N ALA A 182 -3.28 -13.13 -13.07
CA ALA A 182 -2.48 -13.13 -11.85
C ALA A 182 -3.29 -13.63 -10.64
N TRP A 183 -4.54 -13.20 -10.49
CA TRP A 183 -5.43 -13.72 -9.45
C TRP A 183 -5.78 -15.20 -9.64
N ASP A 184 -5.89 -15.68 -10.87
CA ASP A 184 -6.04 -17.11 -11.17
C ASP A 184 -4.77 -17.91 -10.83
N GLU A 185 -3.58 -17.36 -11.05
CA GLU A 185 -2.32 -17.95 -10.59
C GLU A 185 -2.25 -18.01 -9.07
N TYR A 186 -2.60 -16.90 -8.40
CA TYR A 186 -2.65 -16.82 -6.94
C TYR A 186 -3.59 -17.90 -6.36
N ARG A 187 -4.81 -18.00 -6.88
CA ARG A 187 -5.79 -19.00 -6.42
C ARG A 187 -5.27 -20.42 -6.55
N ARG A 188 -4.56 -20.73 -7.65
CA ARG A 188 -3.95 -22.04 -7.87
C ARG A 188 -2.80 -22.30 -6.89
N TRP A 189 -1.96 -21.29 -6.66
CA TRP A 189 -0.87 -21.39 -5.71
C TRP A 189 -1.37 -21.54 -4.26
N ALA A 190 -2.34 -20.76 -3.86
CA ALA A 190 -2.95 -20.82 -2.52
C ALA A 190 -3.80 -22.10 -2.31
N ALA A 191 -3.90 -22.95 -3.33
CA ALA A 191 -4.70 -24.19 -3.33
C ALA A 191 -6.13 -23.95 -2.84
N VAL A 192 -6.73 -22.80 -3.17
CA VAL A 192 -8.12 -22.48 -2.82
C VAL A 192 -9.05 -23.48 -3.48
N PRO A 193 -9.86 -24.24 -2.73
CA PRO A 193 -10.81 -25.16 -3.32
C PRO A 193 -11.79 -24.45 -4.26
N PRO A 194 -12.25 -25.12 -5.32
CA PRO A 194 -13.26 -24.56 -6.20
C PRO A 194 -14.52 -24.15 -5.41
N HIS A 195 -14.94 -22.91 -5.59
CA HIS A 195 -16.16 -22.39 -4.96
C HIS A 195 -17.14 -21.90 -6.03
N PRO A 196 -18.41 -22.35 -6.03
CA PRO A 196 -19.35 -22.05 -7.12
C PRO A 196 -19.54 -20.57 -7.40
N THR A 197 -19.45 -19.72 -6.38
CA THR A 197 -19.58 -18.26 -6.53
C THR A 197 -18.35 -17.67 -7.23
N ILE A 198 -17.15 -18.11 -6.86
CA ILE A 198 -15.89 -17.66 -7.49
C ILE A 198 -15.89 -18.08 -8.98
N GLU A 199 -16.25 -19.32 -9.28
CA GLU A 199 -16.27 -19.79 -10.66
C GLU A 199 -17.31 -19.04 -11.52
N ARG A 200 -18.49 -18.76 -10.97
CA ARG A 200 -19.49 -17.91 -11.67
C ARG A 200 -18.98 -16.50 -11.90
N ALA A 201 -18.34 -15.90 -10.90
CA ALA A 201 -17.76 -14.55 -11.03
C ALA A 201 -16.66 -14.52 -12.10
N ARG A 202 -15.77 -15.52 -12.14
CA ARG A 202 -14.72 -15.63 -13.16
C ARG A 202 -15.30 -15.73 -14.57
N LEU A 203 -16.29 -16.60 -14.77
CA LEU A 203 -16.96 -16.74 -16.06
C LEU A 203 -17.66 -15.46 -16.48
N TRP A 204 -18.35 -14.82 -15.54
CA TRP A 204 -19.02 -13.55 -15.80
C TRP A 204 -18.04 -12.46 -16.21
N LEU A 205 -16.91 -12.32 -15.48
CA LEU A 205 -15.86 -11.36 -15.80
C LEU A 205 -15.24 -11.63 -17.18
N ALA A 206 -14.99 -12.89 -17.53
CA ALA A 206 -14.46 -13.26 -18.84
C ALA A 206 -15.42 -12.87 -19.99
N ASP A 207 -16.73 -13.04 -19.79
CA ASP A 207 -17.75 -12.69 -20.77
C ASP A 207 -18.04 -11.18 -20.85
N HIS A 208 -17.70 -10.42 -19.80
CA HIS A 208 -17.99 -9.01 -19.67
C HIS A 208 -16.72 -8.16 -19.62
N MET A 209 -15.61 -8.69 -20.12
CA MET A 209 -14.36 -7.93 -20.22
C MET A 209 -14.58 -6.66 -21.05
N PRO A 210 -14.20 -5.48 -20.54
CA PRO A 210 -14.32 -4.24 -21.30
C PRO A 210 -13.46 -4.32 -22.57
N ALA A 211 -14.03 -3.88 -23.69
CA ALA A 211 -13.42 -4.03 -25.02
C ALA A 211 -12.08 -3.33 -25.19
N MET A 212 -11.89 -2.21 -24.55
CA MET A 212 -10.61 -1.48 -24.50
C MET A 212 -10.55 -0.63 -23.24
N ARG A 213 -9.60 -0.88 -22.38
CA ARG A 213 -9.26 0.03 -21.28
C ARG A 213 -7.82 0.45 -21.38
N ALA A 214 -7.58 1.72 -21.14
CA ALA A 214 -6.23 2.22 -21.00
C ALA A 214 -5.57 1.50 -19.80
N THR A 215 -4.40 0.92 -20.02
CA THR A 215 -3.55 0.44 -18.95
C THR A 215 -3.26 1.61 -18.00
N ALA A 216 -3.51 1.44 -16.73
CA ALA A 216 -3.21 2.41 -15.70
C ALA A 216 -2.64 1.70 -14.47
N LEU A 217 -1.87 2.42 -13.68
CA LEU A 217 -1.41 1.92 -12.39
C LEU A 217 -2.62 1.75 -11.47
N ALA A 218 -2.71 0.61 -10.83
CA ALA A 218 -3.62 0.31 -9.75
C ALA A 218 -2.83 0.08 -8.46
N TRP A 219 -3.28 0.65 -7.36
CA TRP A 219 -2.70 0.45 -6.04
C TRP A 219 -2.93 -0.98 -5.53
N GLY A 220 -4.13 -1.51 -5.82
CA GLY A 220 -4.52 -2.89 -5.58
C GLY A 220 -5.28 -3.10 -4.28
N ASP A 221 -4.84 -2.52 -3.14
CA ASP A 221 -5.58 -2.55 -1.87
C ASP A 221 -6.04 -1.14 -1.45
N ALA A 222 -6.80 -0.50 -2.35
CA ALA A 222 -7.32 0.85 -2.19
C ALA A 222 -8.40 0.92 -1.10
N ARG A 223 -8.01 1.22 0.15
CA ARG A 223 -8.91 1.31 1.30
C ARG A 223 -8.40 2.28 2.36
N PRO A 224 -9.27 2.84 3.22
CA PRO A 224 -8.88 3.80 4.25
C PRO A 224 -7.78 3.31 5.20
N GLY A 225 -7.79 2.02 5.57
CA GLY A 225 -6.78 1.42 6.45
C GLY A 225 -5.34 1.43 5.90
N ASN A 226 -5.14 1.76 4.63
CA ASN A 226 -3.83 1.88 3.99
C ASN A 226 -3.45 3.35 3.73
N ILE A 227 -4.07 4.30 4.42
CA ILE A 227 -3.81 5.74 4.26
C ILE A 227 -3.34 6.34 5.58
N VAL A 228 -2.25 7.08 5.54
CA VAL A 228 -1.87 7.97 6.65
C VAL A 228 -2.57 9.31 6.47
N PHE A 229 -3.37 9.71 7.44
CA PHE A 229 -3.96 11.04 7.48
C PHE A 229 -3.19 11.93 8.45
N ARG A 230 -2.96 13.17 8.03
CA ARG A 230 -2.41 14.25 8.85
C ARG A 230 -3.13 15.54 8.50
N ASP A 231 -3.53 16.30 9.51
CA ASP A 231 -4.25 17.57 9.33
C ASP A 231 -5.49 17.41 8.43
N ASN A 232 -6.24 16.31 8.63
CA ASN A 232 -7.44 15.93 7.88
C ASN A 232 -7.21 15.74 6.36
N ARG A 233 -5.99 15.36 5.95
CA ARG A 233 -5.63 15.09 4.55
C ARG A 233 -4.79 13.84 4.42
N CYS A 234 -4.89 13.19 3.28
CA CYS A 234 -4.01 12.09 2.90
C CYS A 234 -2.57 12.59 2.87
N ALA A 235 -1.75 12.04 3.76
CA ALA A 235 -0.31 12.32 3.85
C ALA A 235 0.53 11.25 3.15
N ALA A 236 0.07 9.99 3.17
CA ALA A 236 0.71 8.91 2.42
C ALA A 236 -0.25 7.75 2.14
N LEU A 237 -0.02 7.09 1.02
CA LEU A 237 -0.62 5.81 0.63
C LEU A 237 0.38 4.70 0.92
N LEU A 238 -0.07 3.68 1.64
CA LEU A 238 0.74 2.56 2.11
C LEU A 238 0.32 1.26 1.42
N ASP A 239 1.07 0.20 1.68
CA ASP A 239 0.74 -1.18 1.31
C ASP A 239 0.58 -1.41 -0.20
N TRP A 240 1.72 -1.42 -0.89
CA TRP A 240 1.83 -1.57 -2.35
C TRP A 240 2.10 -3.02 -2.79
N GLU A 241 1.76 -4.01 -1.96
CA GLU A 241 2.09 -5.41 -2.23
C GLU A 241 1.25 -6.05 -3.35
N THR A 242 0.09 -5.48 -3.66
CA THR A 242 -0.80 -5.91 -4.74
C THR A 242 -0.84 -4.93 -5.92
N VAL A 243 0.14 -4.03 -5.98
CA VAL A 243 0.28 -3.06 -7.08
C VAL A 243 0.34 -3.75 -8.44
N SER A 244 -0.39 -3.21 -9.40
CA SER A 244 -0.47 -3.79 -10.74
C SER A 244 -0.72 -2.73 -11.82
N LEU A 245 -0.81 -3.16 -13.07
CA LEU A 245 -1.31 -2.36 -14.19
C LEU A 245 -2.77 -2.69 -14.53
N GLY A 246 -3.55 -3.15 -13.56
CA GLY A 246 -4.92 -3.62 -13.71
C GLY A 246 -5.96 -2.55 -14.10
N GLY A 247 -5.57 -1.28 -14.02
CA GLY A 247 -6.44 -0.18 -14.42
C GLY A 247 -7.06 0.59 -13.26
N ALA A 248 -7.41 1.84 -13.51
CA ALA A 248 -7.89 2.79 -12.51
C ALA A 248 -9.20 2.36 -11.84
N GLU A 249 -10.09 1.75 -12.59
CA GLU A 249 -11.39 1.30 -12.10
C GLU A 249 -11.30 0.09 -11.16
N SER A 250 -10.18 -0.64 -11.18
CA SER A 250 -9.94 -1.75 -10.23
C SER A 250 -9.90 -1.23 -8.79
N ASP A 251 -9.14 -0.15 -8.54
CA ASP A 251 -9.07 0.48 -7.22
C ASP A 251 -10.39 1.11 -6.80
N LEU A 252 -11.07 1.80 -7.74
CA LEU A 252 -12.40 2.37 -7.45
C LEU A 252 -13.39 1.27 -7.06
N GLY A 253 -13.43 0.16 -7.81
CA GLY A 253 -14.28 -0.99 -7.53
C GLY A 253 -13.96 -1.64 -6.18
N TRP A 254 -12.65 -1.77 -5.86
CA TRP A 254 -12.21 -2.29 -4.56
C TRP A 254 -12.61 -1.38 -3.41
N TRP A 255 -12.41 -0.05 -3.54
CA TRP A 255 -12.85 0.93 -2.55
C TRP A 255 -14.35 0.82 -2.27
N LEU A 256 -15.17 0.80 -3.32
CA LEU A 256 -16.63 0.70 -3.20
C LEU A 256 -17.06 -0.62 -2.54
N PHE A 257 -16.40 -1.72 -2.90
CA PHE A 257 -16.64 -3.02 -2.28
C PHE A 257 -16.26 -3.02 -0.79
N TYR A 258 -15.08 -2.48 -0.46
CA TYR A 258 -14.60 -2.42 0.92
C TYR A 258 -15.52 -1.56 1.81
N GLU A 259 -15.93 -0.40 1.32
CA GLU A 259 -16.92 0.44 2.01
C GLU A 259 -18.23 -0.33 2.29
N ARG A 260 -18.71 -1.08 1.32
CA ARG A 260 -19.89 -1.93 1.50
C ARG A 260 -19.66 -3.07 2.50
N LEU A 261 -18.45 -3.63 2.51
CA LEU A 261 -18.07 -4.68 3.46
C LEU A 261 -18.15 -4.18 4.91
N VAL A 262 -17.58 -3.01 5.19
CA VAL A 262 -17.51 -2.45 6.55
C VAL A 262 -18.77 -1.70 6.99
N THR A 263 -19.72 -1.49 6.07
CA THR A 263 -21.04 -0.89 6.37
C THR A 263 -22.15 -1.92 6.22
N ASP A 264 -22.68 -2.12 5.02
CA ASP A 264 -23.88 -2.91 4.74
C ASP A 264 -23.74 -4.37 5.20
N ILE A 265 -22.58 -5.00 4.89
CA ILE A 265 -22.35 -6.41 5.25
C ILE A 265 -22.07 -6.56 6.75
N ALA A 266 -21.33 -5.64 7.35
CA ALA A 266 -21.06 -5.62 8.78
C ALA A 266 -22.24 -5.10 9.63
N GLY A 267 -23.25 -4.49 9.00
CA GLY A 267 -24.40 -3.90 9.70
C GLY A 267 -24.05 -2.62 10.47
N VAL A 268 -23.03 -1.88 10.01
CA VAL A 268 -22.56 -0.64 10.62
C VAL A 268 -23.04 0.54 9.78
N SER A 269 -23.60 1.56 10.44
CA SER A 269 -24.02 2.78 9.74
C SER A 269 -22.82 3.56 9.21
N ARG A 270 -22.91 4.04 7.97
CA ARG A 270 -21.93 4.97 7.40
C ARG A 270 -21.90 6.26 8.22
N LEU A 271 -20.71 6.74 8.52
CA LEU A 271 -20.52 8.01 9.22
C LEU A 271 -20.83 9.20 8.30
N ASP A 272 -21.50 10.22 8.85
CA ASP A 272 -21.73 11.48 8.16
C ASP A 272 -20.38 12.11 7.76
N GLY A 273 -20.29 12.63 6.54
CA GLY A 273 -19.09 13.20 5.95
C GLY A 273 -18.29 12.22 5.08
N ILE A 274 -18.57 10.91 5.16
CA ILE A 274 -18.01 9.94 4.21
C ILE A 274 -19.03 9.71 3.10
N GLY A 275 -18.64 9.92 1.85
CA GLY A 275 -19.51 9.75 0.69
C GLY A 275 -20.01 8.33 0.52
N ASP A 276 -21.24 8.19 0.06
CA ASP A 276 -21.78 6.90 -0.36
C ASP A 276 -21.18 6.46 -1.70
N HIS A 277 -21.70 5.36 -2.23
CA HIS A 277 -21.26 4.79 -3.49
C HIS A 277 -21.28 5.80 -4.66
N ASP A 278 -22.41 6.48 -4.85
CA ASP A 278 -22.59 7.43 -5.97
C ASP A 278 -21.75 8.70 -5.78
N ALA A 279 -21.66 9.19 -4.55
CA ALA A 279 -20.80 10.33 -4.20
C ALA A 279 -19.31 9.98 -4.42
N THR A 280 -18.89 8.75 -4.10
CA THR A 280 -17.50 8.30 -4.31
C THR A 280 -17.16 8.22 -5.81
N ILE A 281 -18.04 7.65 -6.63
CA ILE A 281 -17.86 7.63 -8.09
C ILE A 281 -17.80 9.06 -8.62
N THR A 282 -18.73 9.92 -8.18
CA THR A 282 -18.77 11.32 -8.62
C THR A 282 -17.51 12.09 -8.25
N ALA A 283 -17.00 11.92 -7.03
CA ALA A 283 -15.75 12.53 -6.58
C ALA A 283 -14.56 12.05 -7.42
N TRP A 284 -14.45 10.73 -7.64
CA TRP A 284 -13.41 10.14 -8.48
C TRP A 284 -13.45 10.69 -9.92
N GLU A 285 -14.64 10.72 -10.56
CA GLU A 285 -14.83 11.26 -11.90
C GLU A 285 -14.42 12.74 -12.02
N ASN A 286 -14.78 13.53 -11.02
CA ASN A 286 -14.40 14.94 -10.96
C ASN A 286 -12.88 15.11 -10.87
N PHE A 287 -12.21 14.36 -10.02
CA PHE A 287 -10.75 14.40 -9.91
C PHE A 287 -10.06 13.81 -11.14
N MET A 288 -10.58 12.76 -11.74
CA MET A 288 -10.03 12.16 -12.97
C MET A 288 -10.29 13.02 -14.22
N GLY A 289 -11.32 13.85 -14.22
CA GLY A 289 -11.76 14.62 -15.38
C GLY A 289 -12.40 13.75 -16.49
N ARG A 290 -12.83 12.53 -16.13
CA ARG A 290 -13.52 11.60 -17.03
C ARG A 290 -14.54 10.75 -16.27
N LYS A 291 -15.47 10.12 -16.99
CA LYS A 291 -16.39 9.15 -16.41
C LYS A 291 -15.67 7.83 -16.08
N ALA A 292 -16.14 7.17 -15.03
CA ALA A 292 -15.78 5.79 -14.78
C ALA A 292 -16.37 4.90 -15.89
N ASP A 293 -15.60 3.95 -16.35
CA ASP A 293 -16.11 2.93 -17.25
C ASP A 293 -16.96 1.93 -16.45
N SER A 294 -18.14 1.58 -16.96
CA SER A 294 -19.07 0.63 -16.35
C SER A 294 -18.91 -0.75 -16.94
#